data_bbf0df994579f1c1bf8e787245a557c4
#
_entry.id   bbf0df994579f1c1bf8e787245a557c4
#
_cell.length_a   1.000
_cell.length_b   1.000
_cell.length_c   1.000
_cell.angle_alpha   90.00
_cell.angle_beta   90.00
_cell.angle_gamma   90.00
#
_symmetry.space_group_name_H-M   'P 1'
#
loop_
_entity.id
_entity.type
_entity.pdbx_description
1 polymer ?
#
loop_
_entity_poly.entity_id
_entity_poly.type
_entity_poly.pdbx_seq_one_letter_code
_entity_poly.pdbx_strand_id
1 'polypeptide(L)'
;AYLVGKDELSDVDMSLHPPFTDIRSIQTVIESEDFDFQLGAQHCHWEDTGAFTGEVSPAFLQKLNVVYVIAGHSERREIFGETDEMVNKKVAAIQAHHMIPIMCCGGAAHVEVSAEISCCLSRARRWA
;
A
#
# COMPACT_ATOMS: atom_id res chain seq x y z
N ALA A 1 -17.94 -7.39 -17.43
CA ALA A 1 -17.59 -6.16 -16.74
C ALA A 1 -17.51 -5.04 -17.78
N TYR A 2 -18.38 -4.04 -17.69
CA TYR A 2 -18.24 -2.84 -18.52
C TYR A 2 -17.06 -2.06 -17.94
N LEU A 3 -15.91 -2.18 -18.55
CA LEU A 3 -14.84 -1.22 -18.34
C LEU A 3 -15.24 0.04 -19.11
N VAL A 4 -15.35 1.14 -18.41
CA VAL A 4 -15.43 2.48 -18.99
C VAL A 4 -14.28 2.61 -19.98
N GLY A 5 -14.54 3.19 -21.16
CA GLY A 5 -13.54 3.24 -22.25
C GLY A 5 -12.24 3.87 -21.76
N LYS A 6 -11.10 3.34 -22.20
CA LYS A 6 -9.75 3.81 -21.84
C LYS A 6 -9.58 5.33 -21.97
N ASP A 7 -10.29 5.95 -22.89
CA ASP A 7 -10.17 7.38 -23.21
C ASP A 7 -10.83 8.31 -22.18
N GLU A 8 -11.81 7.81 -21.38
CA GLU A 8 -12.51 8.63 -20.38
C GLU A 8 -11.78 8.67 -19.02
N LEU A 9 -10.82 7.79 -18.78
CA LEU A 9 -10.07 7.65 -17.53
C LEU A 9 -8.57 7.85 -17.68
N SER A 10 -8.13 8.41 -18.79
CA SER A 10 -6.69 8.63 -19.09
C SER A 10 -5.96 9.46 -18.04
N ASP A 11 -6.69 10.29 -17.30
CA ASP A 11 -6.15 11.19 -16.27
C ASP A 11 -6.35 10.65 -14.84
N VAL A 12 -6.75 9.37 -14.68
CA VAL A 12 -7.04 8.77 -13.38
C VAL A 12 -6.22 7.49 -13.21
N ASP A 13 -5.37 7.46 -12.19
CA ASP A 13 -4.70 6.24 -11.77
C ASP A 13 -5.67 5.33 -11.00
N MET A 14 -5.81 4.09 -11.45
CA MET A 14 -6.64 3.08 -10.80
C MET A 14 -5.79 1.97 -10.19
N SER A 15 -6.08 1.60 -8.95
CA SER A 15 -5.39 0.50 -8.28
C SER A 15 -6.35 -0.51 -7.66
N LEU A 16 -5.94 -1.78 -7.69
CA LEU A 16 -6.66 -2.90 -7.10
C LEU A 16 -5.87 -3.43 -5.91
N HIS A 17 -6.51 -3.54 -4.75
CA HIS A 17 -5.91 -4.03 -3.51
C HIS A 17 -6.59 -5.31 -3.02
N PRO A 18 -6.35 -6.46 -3.67
CA PRO A 18 -6.95 -7.72 -3.29
C PRO A 18 -6.38 -8.28 -1.98
N PRO A 19 -7.02 -9.29 -1.37
CA PRO A 19 -6.38 -10.08 -0.33
C PRO A 19 -5.04 -10.66 -0.80
N PHE A 20 -4.11 -10.90 0.13
CA PHE A 20 -2.76 -11.39 -0.23
C PHE A 20 -2.77 -12.70 -1.04
N THR A 21 -3.73 -13.58 -0.78
CA THR A 21 -3.93 -14.85 -1.49
C THR A 21 -4.19 -14.66 -3.00
N ASP A 22 -4.74 -13.52 -3.38
CA ASP A 22 -5.20 -13.25 -4.74
C ASP A 22 -4.28 -12.31 -5.53
N ILE A 23 -3.28 -11.69 -4.88
CA ILE A 23 -2.35 -10.75 -5.52
C ILE A 23 -1.72 -11.38 -6.78
N ARG A 24 -1.23 -12.62 -6.69
CA ARG A 24 -0.59 -13.30 -7.83
C ARG A 24 -1.58 -13.55 -8.97
N SER A 25 -2.79 -13.95 -8.65
CA SER A 25 -3.82 -14.21 -9.68
C SER A 25 -4.24 -12.93 -10.38
N ILE A 26 -4.43 -11.85 -9.64
CA ILE A 26 -4.77 -10.54 -10.20
C ILE A 26 -3.61 -9.98 -11.03
N GLN A 27 -2.37 -10.09 -10.57
CA GLN A 27 -1.19 -9.73 -11.36
C GLN A 27 -1.21 -10.40 -12.73
N THR A 28 -1.43 -11.72 -12.77
CA THR A 28 -1.46 -12.48 -14.00
C THR A 28 -2.55 -11.98 -14.94
N VAL A 29 -3.73 -11.66 -14.42
CA VAL A 29 -4.85 -11.15 -15.23
C VAL A 29 -4.54 -9.75 -15.78
N ILE A 30 -4.01 -8.85 -14.95
CA ILE A 30 -3.62 -7.50 -15.38
C ILE A 30 -2.60 -7.58 -16.54
N GLU A 31 -1.58 -8.43 -16.39
CA GLU A 31 -0.51 -8.59 -17.39
C GLU A 31 -1.02 -9.27 -18.67
N SER A 32 -1.89 -10.29 -18.56
CA SER A 32 -2.38 -11.04 -19.74
C SER A 32 -3.40 -10.27 -20.57
N GLU A 33 -4.21 -9.42 -19.94
CA GLU A 33 -5.27 -8.65 -20.60
C GLU A 33 -4.85 -7.20 -20.90
N ASP A 34 -3.61 -6.83 -20.60
CA ASP A 34 -3.05 -5.48 -20.77
C ASP A 34 -3.97 -4.40 -20.17
N PHE A 35 -4.44 -4.65 -18.94
CA PHE A 35 -5.28 -3.69 -18.23
C PHE A 35 -4.45 -2.55 -17.65
N ASP A 36 -4.98 -1.35 -17.75
CA ASP A 36 -4.40 -0.14 -17.15
C ASP A 36 -4.77 0.00 -15.66
N PHE A 37 -4.50 -1.05 -14.88
CA PHE A 37 -4.67 -1.08 -13.44
C PHE A 37 -3.32 -1.28 -12.76
N GLN A 38 -3.10 -0.54 -11.68
CA GLN A 38 -1.96 -0.76 -10.80
C GLN A 38 -2.32 -1.77 -9.72
N LEU A 39 -1.39 -2.66 -9.40
CA LEU A 39 -1.58 -3.64 -8.33
C LEU A 39 -1.18 -3.03 -6.99
N GLY A 40 -2.03 -3.20 -5.98
CA GLY A 40 -1.80 -2.75 -4.63
C GLY A 40 -1.85 -3.87 -3.61
N ALA A 41 -1.33 -3.60 -2.41
CA ALA A 41 -1.43 -4.47 -1.25
C ALA A 41 -2.13 -3.76 -0.09
N GLN A 42 -2.87 -4.52 0.72
CA GLN A 42 -3.66 -3.97 1.84
C GLN A 42 -2.80 -3.56 3.04
N HIS A 43 -1.64 -4.16 3.22
CA HIS A 43 -0.59 -3.75 4.16
C HIS A 43 0.73 -4.48 3.85
N CYS A 44 1.79 -4.21 4.63
CA CYS A 44 3.02 -5.01 4.66
C CYS A 44 3.67 -4.97 6.04
N HIS A 45 4.66 -5.81 6.26
CA HIS A 45 5.62 -5.67 7.35
C HIS A 45 6.71 -4.66 6.97
N TRP A 46 7.57 -4.27 7.92
CA TRP A 46 8.69 -3.36 7.64
C TRP A 46 10.05 -4.06 7.51
N GLU A 47 10.14 -5.35 7.85
CA GLU A 47 11.35 -6.14 7.69
C GLU A 47 11.28 -6.97 6.40
N ASP A 48 12.41 -7.05 5.69
CA ASP A 48 12.50 -7.82 4.45
C ASP A 48 12.52 -9.32 4.69
N THR A 49 13.15 -9.74 5.76
CA THR A 49 13.34 -11.15 6.14
C THR A 49 13.30 -11.30 7.65
N GLY A 50 13.01 -12.52 8.12
CA GLY A 50 13.01 -12.81 9.54
C GLY A 50 11.91 -13.79 9.96
N ALA A 51 11.81 -14.03 11.27
CA ALA A 51 10.84 -14.93 11.88
C ALA A 51 9.54 -14.17 12.21
N PHE A 52 8.84 -13.72 11.18
CA PHE A 52 7.59 -12.95 11.28
C PHE A 52 6.43 -13.74 10.67
N THR A 53 6.09 -14.87 11.28
CA THR A 53 5.06 -15.79 10.78
C THR A 53 3.73 -15.08 10.53
N GLY A 54 3.24 -15.15 9.29
CA GLY A 54 1.98 -14.52 8.86
C GLY A 54 2.13 -13.11 8.28
N GLU A 55 3.30 -12.48 8.40
CA GLU A 55 3.55 -11.17 7.80
C GLU A 55 4.05 -11.31 6.36
N VAL A 56 3.78 -10.27 5.58
CA VAL A 56 4.21 -10.18 4.17
C VAL A 56 5.27 -9.09 4.04
N SER A 57 6.47 -9.45 3.58
CA SER A 57 7.54 -8.49 3.43
C SER A 57 7.37 -7.60 2.20
N PRO A 58 7.88 -6.35 2.23
CA PRO A 58 7.92 -5.46 1.07
C PRO A 58 8.64 -6.09 -0.13
N ALA A 59 9.72 -6.85 0.13
CA ALA A 59 10.47 -7.53 -0.92
C ALA A 59 9.66 -8.57 -1.69
N PHE A 60 8.67 -9.23 -1.05
CA PHE A 60 7.78 -10.16 -1.73
C PHE A 60 6.76 -9.43 -2.59
N LEU A 61 6.21 -8.33 -2.10
CA LEU A 61 5.26 -7.50 -2.83
C LEU A 61 5.90 -6.87 -4.07
N GLN A 62 7.14 -6.37 -3.95
CA GLN A 62 7.89 -5.84 -5.09
C GLN A 62 8.06 -6.88 -6.20
N LYS A 63 8.36 -8.15 -5.86
CA LYS A 63 8.48 -9.24 -6.84
C LYS A 63 7.17 -9.58 -7.56
N LEU A 64 6.04 -9.17 -7.02
CA LEU A 64 4.72 -9.32 -7.62
C LEU A 64 4.27 -8.06 -8.37
N ASN A 65 5.17 -7.14 -8.65
CA ASN A 65 4.88 -5.86 -9.32
C ASN A 65 3.82 -5.03 -8.59
N VAL A 66 3.76 -5.13 -7.26
CA VAL A 66 2.91 -4.26 -6.45
C VAL A 66 3.46 -2.85 -6.48
N VAL A 67 2.60 -1.89 -6.82
CA VAL A 67 2.96 -0.46 -6.92
C VAL A 67 2.55 0.29 -5.66
N TYR A 68 1.36 0.04 -5.13
CA TYR A 68 0.82 0.73 -3.97
C TYR A 68 0.68 -0.18 -2.76
N VAL A 69 0.95 0.35 -1.56
CA VAL A 69 0.74 -0.39 -0.31
C VAL A 69 0.04 0.51 0.71
N ILE A 70 -1.09 0.06 1.24
CA ILE A 70 -1.82 0.76 2.29
C ILE A 70 -1.05 0.60 3.61
N ALA A 71 -0.93 1.70 4.36
CA ALA A 71 -0.32 1.71 5.69
C ALA A 71 -1.18 2.53 6.67
N GLY A 72 -1.37 2.02 7.87
CA GLY A 72 -2.08 2.73 8.94
C GLY A 72 -3.60 2.80 8.76
N HIS A 73 -4.22 1.84 8.04
CA HIS A 73 -5.67 1.78 7.90
C HIS A 73 -6.35 1.72 9.28
N SER A 74 -7.51 2.36 9.44
CA SER A 74 -8.24 2.42 10.72
C SER A 74 -8.48 1.05 11.34
N GLU A 75 -8.89 0.07 10.57
CA GLU A 75 -9.07 -1.32 11.05
C GLU A 75 -7.79 -1.91 11.62
N ARG A 76 -6.63 -1.64 10.99
CA ARG A 76 -5.35 -2.15 11.49
C ARG A 76 -4.93 -1.45 12.78
N ARG A 77 -5.27 -0.17 12.93
CA ARG A 77 -5.04 0.58 14.16
C ARG A 77 -5.94 0.10 15.30
N GLU A 78 -7.23 -0.06 15.03
CA GLU A 78 -8.23 -0.41 16.03
C GLU A 78 -8.20 -1.89 16.42
N ILE A 79 -8.05 -2.80 15.45
CA ILE A 79 -8.17 -4.26 15.65
C ILE A 79 -6.81 -4.89 15.94
N PHE A 80 -5.75 -4.45 15.24
CA PHE A 80 -4.42 -5.05 15.28
C PHE A 80 -3.39 -4.21 16.05
N GLY A 81 -3.80 -3.05 16.61
CA GLY A 81 -2.93 -2.20 17.42
C GLY A 81 -1.79 -1.54 16.63
N GLU A 82 -1.97 -1.28 15.34
CA GLU A 82 -0.95 -0.63 14.50
C GLU A 82 -0.74 0.82 14.96
N THR A 83 0.45 1.12 15.46
CA THR A 83 0.83 2.44 15.99
C THR A 83 1.43 3.35 14.91
N ASP A 84 1.54 4.64 15.19
CA ASP A 84 2.18 5.60 14.28
C ASP A 84 3.64 5.26 14.02
N GLU A 85 4.36 4.75 15.03
CA GLU A 85 5.73 4.29 14.87
C GLU A 85 5.81 3.10 13.90
N MET A 86 4.90 2.13 14.02
CA MET A 86 4.82 1.00 13.08
C MET A 86 4.50 1.47 11.66
N VAL A 87 3.57 2.41 11.51
CA VAL A 87 3.22 3.03 10.21
C VAL A 87 4.42 3.73 9.61
N ASN A 88 5.19 4.50 10.40
CA ASN A 88 6.40 5.15 9.93
C ASN A 88 7.45 4.15 9.40
N LYS A 89 7.68 3.04 10.13
CA LYS A 89 8.57 1.96 9.67
C LYS A 89 8.08 1.34 8.36
N LYS A 90 6.78 1.07 8.24
CA LYS A 90 6.18 0.53 7.02
C LYS A 90 6.33 1.47 5.83
N VAL A 91 6.03 2.75 6.00
CA VAL A 91 6.20 3.76 4.95
C VAL A 91 7.65 3.81 4.47
N ALA A 92 8.62 3.81 5.39
CA ALA A 92 10.04 3.79 5.02
C ALA A 92 10.43 2.52 4.23
N ALA A 93 9.93 1.35 4.66
CA ALA A 93 10.19 0.08 3.99
C ALA A 93 9.54 0.02 2.60
N ILE A 94 8.30 0.48 2.45
CA ILE A 94 7.58 0.55 1.17
C ILE A 94 8.38 1.42 0.17
N GLN A 95 8.84 2.59 0.60
CA GLN A 95 9.64 3.49 -0.24
C GLN A 95 11.01 2.91 -0.59
N ALA A 96 11.66 2.19 0.35
CA ALA A 96 12.94 1.53 0.09
C ALA A 96 12.84 0.46 -1.02
N HIS A 97 11.65 -0.12 -1.21
CA HIS A 97 11.35 -1.07 -2.28
C HIS A 97 10.71 -0.43 -3.52
N HIS A 98 10.83 0.88 -3.69
CA HIS A 98 10.29 1.62 -4.84
C HIS A 98 8.78 1.50 -5.03
N MET A 99 8.04 1.20 -3.97
CA MET A 99 6.57 1.21 -3.95
C MET A 99 6.06 2.53 -3.35
N ILE A 100 4.80 2.85 -3.60
CA ILE A 100 4.14 4.07 -3.16
C ILE A 100 3.26 3.76 -1.94
N PRO A 101 3.52 4.35 -0.76
CA PRO A 101 2.65 4.16 0.39
C PRO A 101 1.36 4.98 0.26
N ILE A 102 0.22 4.32 0.47
CA ILE A 102 -1.07 4.98 0.70
C ILE A 102 -1.26 5.05 2.22
N MET A 103 -0.84 6.16 2.81
CA MET A 103 -0.92 6.33 4.25
C MET A 103 -2.30 6.83 4.66
N CYS A 104 -3.00 6.04 5.49
CA CYS A 104 -4.28 6.42 6.08
C CYS A 104 -4.06 7.26 7.33
N CYS A 105 -4.50 8.52 7.26
CA CYS A 105 -4.51 9.46 8.39
C CYS A 105 -5.92 10.00 8.56
N GLY A 106 -6.53 9.74 9.72
CA GLY A 106 -7.90 10.12 10.03
C GLY A 106 -8.86 8.94 10.01
N GLY A 107 -9.92 9.01 10.80
CA GLY A 107 -10.92 7.92 10.92
C GLY A 107 -11.50 7.78 12.33
N ALA A 108 -10.79 8.19 13.37
CA ALA A 108 -11.38 8.46 14.68
C ALA A 108 -11.50 9.99 14.86
N ALA A 109 -12.62 10.46 15.38
CA ALA A 109 -12.84 11.87 15.67
C ALA A 109 -11.66 12.42 16.50
N HIS A 110 -10.94 13.41 15.97
CA HIS A 110 -9.73 14.03 16.51
C HIS A 110 -8.45 13.18 16.42
N VAL A 111 -7.84 13.13 15.22
CA VAL A 111 -6.43 12.76 15.12
C VAL A 111 -5.62 14.06 15.11
N GLU A 112 -4.97 14.36 16.23
CA GLU A 112 -3.77 15.19 16.19
C GLU A 112 -2.73 14.43 15.35
N VAL A 113 -2.29 15.01 14.24
CA VAL A 113 -1.24 14.43 13.41
C VAL A 113 0.02 14.37 14.26
N SER A 114 0.41 13.17 14.71
CA SER A 114 1.61 13.01 15.51
C SER A 114 2.87 13.44 14.73
N ALA A 115 3.95 13.74 15.42
CA ALA A 115 5.22 14.13 14.81
C ALA A 115 5.74 13.01 13.84
N GLU A 116 5.46 11.76 14.13
CA GLU A 116 5.82 10.60 13.32
C GLU A 116 5.06 10.57 12.00
N ILE A 117 3.74 10.83 12.01
CA ILE A 117 2.93 10.95 10.79
C ILE A 117 3.37 12.18 9.97
N SER A 118 3.67 13.29 10.61
CA SER A 118 4.20 14.48 9.95
C SER A 118 5.53 14.18 9.25
N CYS A 119 6.40 13.39 9.86
CA CYS A 119 7.65 12.91 9.25
C CYS A 119 7.37 12.03 8.00
N CYS A 120 6.39 11.13 8.07
CA CYS A 120 5.97 10.31 6.92
C CYS A 120 5.45 11.17 5.76
N LEU A 121 4.59 12.14 6.03
CA LEU A 121 4.05 13.07 5.02
C LEU A 121 5.16 13.90 4.36
N SER A 122 6.18 14.31 5.10
CA SER A 122 7.32 15.06 4.56
C SER A 122 8.19 14.21 3.63
N ARG A 123 8.29 12.91 3.88
CA ARG A 123 8.99 11.95 3.00
C ARG A 123 8.21 11.66 1.73
N ALA A 124 6.88 11.46 1.84
CA ALA A 124 6.02 11.21 0.67
C ALA A 124 6.08 12.35 -0.36
N ARG A 125 6.19 13.62 0.08
CA ARG A 125 6.29 14.79 -0.82
C ARG A 125 7.59 14.91 -1.63
N ARG A 126 8.61 14.09 -1.35
CA ARG A 126 9.88 14.14 -2.13
C ARG A 126 9.81 13.38 -3.45
N TRP A 127 8.71 12.68 -3.72
CA TRP A 127 8.55 11.84 -4.91
C TRP A 127 7.42 12.34 -5.84
N ALA A 128 6.79 13.46 -5.50
CA ALA A 128 5.89 14.21 -6.35
C ALA A 128 6.64 15.42 -6.95
#